data_1b974e0b88a5e3fa1efd8dc221e1f81f
#
_entry.id   1b974e0b88a5e3fa1efd8dc221e1f81f
#
_cell.length_a   1.000
_cell.length_b   1.000
_cell.length_c   1.000
_cell.angle_alpha   90.00
_cell.angle_beta   90.00
_cell.angle_gamma   90.00
#
_symmetry.space_group_name_H-M   'P 1'
#
loop_
_entity.id
_entity.type
_entity.pdbx_description
1 polymer ?
#
loop_
_entity_poly.entity_id
_entity_poly.type
_entity_poly.pdbx_seq_one_letter_code
_entity_poly.pdbx_strand_id
1 'polypeptide(L)'
;MFGQLSNRESLRDLIVAMEAHAGKLYHLGIGKSVTRSNFSKANEQRDYRIFEEFAFYMIAEARKRRIQKIFELDGHVYAFDSTTIDLCLSVFEWAKFRKHKGGIKMHTLYDVEAQIPAFVHITEAKVHDSKAMPEIPYEKGAHYIFDRGYNDFGNLYTINRIGAF
;
A
#
# COMPACT_ATOMS: atom_id res chain seq x y z
N MET A 1 7.87 -9.75 5.24
CA MET A 1 6.80 -10.59 4.64
C MET A 1 6.41 -11.79 5.49
N PHE A 2 7.29 -12.75 5.82
CA PHE A 2 6.88 -13.91 6.65
C PHE A 2 6.19 -13.49 7.95
N GLY A 3 6.71 -12.48 8.66
CA GLY A 3 6.12 -11.96 9.88
C GLY A 3 4.69 -11.43 9.71
N GLN A 4 4.44 -10.65 8.65
CA GLN A 4 3.11 -10.11 8.35
C GLN A 4 2.13 -11.22 7.95
N LEU A 5 2.56 -12.17 7.12
CA LEU A 5 1.72 -13.28 6.67
C LEU A 5 1.41 -14.30 7.78
N SER A 6 2.23 -14.34 8.85
CA SER A 6 2.05 -15.22 9.99
C SER A 6 1.52 -14.50 11.25
N ASN A 7 0.99 -13.28 11.09
CA ASN A 7 0.40 -12.45 12.15
C ASN A 7 1.31 -12.28 13.38
N ARG A 8 2.61 -11.98 13.14
CA ARG A 8 3.56 -11.71 14.22
C ARG A 8 3.49 -10.25 14.65
N GLU A 9 3.23 -10.02 15.92
CA GLU A 9 3.03 -8.67 16.48
C GLU A 9 4.34 -7.92 16.73
N SER A 10 5.45 -8.64 16.86
CA SER A 10 6.74 -8.04 17.16
C SER A 10 7.90 -8.80 16.51
N LEU A 11 9.05 -8.09 16.40
CA LEU A 11 10.29 -8.70 15.94
C LEU A 11 10.77 -9.86 16.85
N ARG A 12 10.48 -9.76 18.17
CA ARG A 12 10.80 -10.82 19.13
C ARG A 12 9.96 -12.06 18.89
N ASP A 13 8.66 -11.89 18.72
CA ASP A 13 7.73 -12.98 18.41
C ASP A 13 8.08 -13.65 17.07
N LEU A 14 8.44 -12.85 16.08
CA LEU A 14 8.91 -13.35 14.79
C LEU A 14 10.16 -14.25 14.95
N ILE A 15 11.14 -13.85 15.74
CA ILE A 15 12.36 -14.63 15.95
C ILE A 15 12.05 -15.95 16.66
N VAL A 16 11.22 -15.93 17.70
CA VAL A 16 10.78 -17.16 18.40
C VAL A 16 10.08 -18.11 17.43
N ALA A 17 9.20 -17.60 16.57
CA ALA A 17 8.55 -18.43 15.57
C ALA A 17 9.54 -19.00 14.53
N MET A 18 10.55 -18.23 14.14
CA MET A 18 11.61 -18.69 13.25
C MET A 18 12.46 -19.77 13.90
N GLU A 19 12.85 -19.60 15.16
CA GLU A 19 13.60 -20.59 15.92
C GLU A 19 12.84 -21.91 16.07
N ALA A 20 11.54 -21.85 16.35
CA ALA A 20 10.66 -23.04 16.39
C ALA A 20 10.62 -23.81 15.07
N HIS A 21 10.94 -23.13 13.95
CA HIS A 21 10.98 -23.70 12.61
C HIS A 21 12.38 -23.72 11.99
N ALA A 22 13.43 -23.78 12.81
CA ALA A 22 14.83 -23.64 12.39
C ALA A 22 15.22 -24.55 11.21
N GLY A 23 14.73 -25.80 11.18
CA GLY A 23 14.98 -26.72 10.08
C GLY A 23 14.34 -26.34 8.74
N LYS A 24 13.40 -25.39 8.74
CA LYS A 24 12.74 -24.90 7.51
C LYS A 24 13.26 -23.52 7.05
N LEU A 25 14.11 -22.87 7.82
CA LEU A 25 14.62 -21.54 7.50
C LEU A 25 15.40 -21.49 6.19
N TYR A 26 16.04 -22.58 5.84
CA TYR A 26 16.74 -22.72 4.56
C TYR A 26 15.83 -22.43 3.36
N HIS A 27 14.58 -22.88 3.40
CA HIS A 27 13.60 -22.61 2.34
C HIS A 27 13.16 -21.14 2.24
N LEU A 28 13.42 -20.36 3.29
CA LEU A 28 13.20 -18.92 3.32
C LEU A 28 14.47 -18.12 2.93
N GLY A 29 15.53 -18.80 2.48
CA GLY A 29 16.83 -18.19 2.19
C GLY A 29 17.61 -17.77 3.44
N ILE A 30 17.27 -18.30 4.63
CA ILE A 30 17.91 -17.99 5.91
C ILE A 30 18.77 -19.19 6.31
N GLY A 31 20.08 -19.08 6.10
CA GLY A 31 21.00 -20.20 6.32
C GLY A 31 21.37 -20.49 7.78
N LYS A 32 21.11 -19.56 8.70
CA LYS A 32 21.46 -19.67 10.14
C LYS A 32 20.44 -18.92 10.99
N SER A 33 20.46 -19.14 12.32
CA SER A 33 19.70 -18.34 13.27
C SER A 33 20.02 -16.85 13.13
N VAL A 34 18.99 -16.03 13.14
CA VAL A 34 19.12 -14.57 12.98
C VAL A 34 18.94 -13.91 14.33
N THR A 35 19.90 -13.11 14.76
CA THR A 35 19.75 -12.32 15.97
C THR A 35 18.81 -11.15 15.73
N ARG A 36 18.13 -10.71 16.80
CA ARG A 36 17.23 -9.54 16.77
C ARG A 36 17.92 -8.29 16.20
N SER A 37 19.16 -8.05 16.60
CA SER A 37 19.94 -6.89 16.16
C SER A 37 20.23 -6.94 14.65
N ASN A 38 20.62 -8.09 14.13
CA ASN A 38 20.90 -8.26 12.71
C ASN A 38 19.61 -8.12 11.88
N PHE A 39 18.48 -8.65 12.39
CA PHE A 39 17.21 -8.54 11.71
C PHE A 39 16.69 -7.10 11.69
N SER A 40 16.84 -6.37 12.81
CA SER A 40 16.50 -4.96 12.90
C SER A 40 17.31 -4.11 11.92
N LYS A 41 18.64 -4.28 11.94
CA LYS A 41 19.54 -3.57 11.01
C LYS A 41 19.23 -3.88 9.55
N ALA A 42 19.00 -5.15 9.22
CA ALA A 42 18.66 -5.53 7.86
C ALA A 42 17.33 -4.91 7.38
N ASN A 43 16.35 -4.78 8.28
CA ASN A 43 15.09 -4.13 7.96
C ASN A 43 15.24 -2.61 7.79
N GLU A 44 16.06 -1.97 8.61
CA GLU A 44 16.37 -0.54 8.54
C GLU A 44 17.15 -0.17 7.27
N GLN A 45 18.11 -0.99 6.88
CA GLN A 45 19.04 -0.72 5.77
C GLN A 45 18.49 -1.11 4.40
N ARG A 46 17.46 -1.94 4.33
CA ARG A 46 16.88 -2.35 3.06
C ARG A 46 16.06 -1.23 2.44
N ASP A 47 16.29 -1.02 1.14
CA ASP A 47 15.52 -0.08 0.35
C ASP A 47 14.05 -0.52 0.30
N TYR A 48 13.13 0.37 0.63
CA TYR A 48 11.69 0.11 0.60
C TYR A 48 11.18 -0.26 -0.81
N ARG A 49 11.88 0.18 -1.86
CA ARG A 49 11.55 -0.12 -3.25
C ARG A 49 11.50 -1.61 -3.55
N ILE A 50 12.25 -2.44 -2.84
CA ILE A 50 12.16 -3.91 -2.94
C ILE A 50 10.74 -4.38 -2.65
N PHE A 51 10.09 -3.81 -1.65
CA PHE A 51 8.71 -4.17 -1.27
C PHE A 51 7.67 -3.53 -2.20
N GLU A 52 7.93 -2.31 -2.63
CA GLU A 52 7.09 -1.57 -3.57
C GLU A 52 7.03 -2.28 -4.94
N GLU A 53 8.18 -2.58 -5.54
CA GLU A 53 8.26 -3.31 -6.80
C GLU A 53 7.62 -4.70 -6.71
N PHE A 54 7.85 -5.39 -5.59
CA PHE A 54 7.21 -6.68 -5.35
C PHE A 54 5.69 -6.57 -5.22
N ALA A 55 5.19 -5.53 -4.57
CA ALA A 55 3.75 -5.28 -4.45
C ALA A 55 3.12 -5.04 -5.84
N PHE A 56 3.72 -4.19 -6.67
CA PHE A 56 3.24 -3.95 -8.03
C PHE A 56 3.33 -5.19 -8.91
N TYR A 57 4.39 -5.98 -8.78
CA TYR A 57 4.49 -7.28 -9.46
C TYR A 57 3.34 -8.21 -9.08
N MET A 58 3.04 -8.33 -7.78
CA MET A 58 1.94 -9.19 -7.30
C MET A 58 0.57 -8.68 -7.75
N ILE A 59 0.36 -7.36 -7.80
CA ILE A 59 -0.85 -6.75 -8.34
C ILE A 59 -1.02 -7.13 -9.82
N ALA A 60 0.03 -7.00 -10.61
CA ALA A 60 0.00 -7.37 -12.03
C ALA A 60 -0.31 -8.87 -12.24
N GLU A 61 0.27 -9.75 -11.42
CA GLU A 61 -0.01 -11.19 -11.48
C GLU A 61 -1.45 -11.52 -11.04
N ALA A 62 -1.96 -10.86 -10.02
CA ALA A 62 -3.33 -11.06 -9.54
C ALA A 62 -4.36 -10.60 -10.58
N ARG A 63 -4.12 -9.48 -11.26
CA ARG A 63 -4.98 -8.98 -12.34
C ARG A 63 -5.11 -9.97 -13.51
N LYS A 64 -4.07 -10.71 -13.85
CA LYS A 64 -4.14 -11.74 -14.91
C LYS A 64 -5.07 -12.89 -14.58
N ARG A 65 -5.32 -13.16 -13.30
CA ARG A 65 -6.06 -14.34 -12.82
C ARG A 65 -7.52 -14.07 -12.49
N ARG A 66 -7.91 -12.81 -12.36
CA ARG A 66 -9.24 -12.44 -11.84
C ARG A 66 -9.92 -11.44 -12.75
N ILE A 67 -10.81 -11.95 -13.60
CA ILE A 67 -11.72 -11.13 -14.41
C ILE A 67 -13.14 -11.62 -14.07
N GLN A 68 -13.75 -11.03 -13.05
CA GLN A 68 -15.19 -11.15 -12.83
C GLN A 68 -15.80 -9.77 -13.03
N LYS A 69 -16.59 -9.59 -14.08
CA LYS A 69 -17.42 -8.39 -14.21
C LYS A 69 -18.51 -8.43 -13.11
N ILE A 70 -18.42 -7.52 -12.17
CA ILE A 70 -19.40 -7.33 -11.09
C ILE A 70 -20.48 -6.36 -11.57
N PHE A 71 -20.10 -5.41 -12.44
CA PHE A 71 -20.99 -4.37 -12.96
C PHE A 71 -21.22 -4.57 -14.46
N GLU A 72 -22.44 -4.28 -14.91
CA GLU A 72 -22.79 -4.18 -16.34
C GLU A 72 -22.36 -2.82 -16.93
N LEU A 73 -21.12 -2.41 -16.61
CA LEU A 73 -20.53 -1.18 -17.13
C LEU A 73 -19.42 -1.51 -18.11
N ASP A 74 -19.30 -0.70 -19.16
CA ASP A 74 -18.13 -0.74 -20.02
C ASP A 74 -16.97 -0.04 -19.32
N GLY A 75 -15.80 -0.69 -19.26
CA GLY A 75 -14.62 -0.19 -18.59
C GLY A 75 -14.44 -0.73 -17.16
N HIS A 76 -13.31 -0.39 -16.56
CA HIS A 76 -12.98 -0.77 -15.19
C HIS A 76 -13.67 0.14 -14.17
N VAL A 77 -13.99 -0.40 -13.00
CA VAL A 77 -14.53 0.36 -11.88
C VAL A 77 -13.51 0.42 -10.76
N TYR A 78 -13.09 1.62 -10.41
CA TYR A 78 -12.11 1.88 -9.37
C TYR A 78 -12.74 2.67 -8.20
N ALA A 79 -12.37 2.32 -6.98
CA ALA A 79 -12.65 3.13 -5.80
C ALA A 79 -11.35 3.70 -5.25
N PHE A 80 -11.32 4.99 -4.91
CA PHE A 80 -10.16 5.65 -4.36
C PHE A 80 -10.46 6.22 -2.98
N ASP A 81 -9.64 5.82 -2.02
CA ASP A 81 -9.77 6.28 -0.64
C ASP A 81 -8.40 6.34 0.05
N SER A 82 -8.36 6.99 1.21
CA SER A 82 -7.15 7.12 2.02
C SER A 82 -7.31 6.52 3.41
N THR A 83 -6.25 5.90 3.88
CA THR A 83 -6.12 5.41 5.26
C THR A 83 -4.99 6.14 5.95
N THR A 84 -5.25 6.72 7.12
CA THR A 84 -4.21 7.35 7.94
C THR A 84 -3.54 6.30 8.81
N ILE A 85 -2.21 6.25 8.77
CA ILE A 85 -1.37 5.36 9.58
C ILE A 85 -0.59 6.24 10.56
N ASP A 86 -0.85 6.06 11.86
CA ASP A 86 -0.12 6.75 12.91
C ASP A 86 1.33 6.24 12.99
N LEU A 87 2.29 7.16 13.09
CA LEU A 87 3.71 6.87 13.21
C LEU A 87 4.27 7.44 14.52
N CYS A 88 5.28 6.76 15.06
CA CYS A 88 6.02 7.26 16.19
C CYS A 88 6.87 8.48 15.79
N LEU A 89 6.52 9.67 16.29
CA LEU A 89 7.17 10.92 15.91
C LEU A 89 8.68 10.96 16.23
N SER A 90 9.11 10.30 17.31
CA SER A 90 10.52 10.22 17.67
C SER A 90 11.39 9.41 16.68
N VAL A 91 10.75 8.61 15.84
CA VAL A 91 11.42 7.82 14.79
C VAL A 91 11.21 8.45 13.40
N PHE A 92 10.06 9.12 13.21
CA PHE A 92 9.65 9.68 11.91
C PHE A 92 9.36 11.19 12.06
N GLU A 93 10.39 11.97 12.37
CA GLU A 93 10.28 13.42 12.60
C GLU A 93 9.74 14.19 11.38
N TRP A 94 9.99 13.71 10.18
CA TRP A 94 9.48 14.28 8.93
C TRP A 94 7.97 14.14 8.76
N ALA A 95 7.37 13.12 9.37
CA ALA A 95 5.94 12.81 9.22
C ALA A 95 5.05 13.54 10.27
N LYS A 96 5.38 14.78 10.63
CA LYS A 96 4.62 15.56 11.61
C LYS A 96 3.18 15.76 11.16
N PHE A 97 2.24 15.25 11.95
CA PHE A 97 0.80 15.38 11.66
C PHE A 97 0.07 16.25 12.69
N ARG A 98 0.33 16.05 13.99
CA ARG A 98 -0.19 16.84 15.12
C ARG A 98 0.92 17.13 16.10
N LYS A 99 0.64 18.01 17.10
CA LYS A 99 1.63 18.50 18.07
C LYS A 99 2.49 17.39 18.72
N HIS A 100 1.96 16.17 18.83
CA HIS A 100 2.63 15.01 19.45
C HIS A 100 2.47 13.70 18.65
N LYS A 101 2.03 13.76 17.39
CA LYS A 101 1.82 12.56 16.56
C LYS A 101 2.42 12.76 15.17
N GLY A 102 3.12 11.73 14.70
CA GLY A 102 3.46 11.55 13.30
C GLY A 102 2.38 10.73 12.59
N GLY A 103 2.26 10.88 11.28
CA GLY A 103 1.36 10.07 10.48
C GLY A 103 1.60 10.23 8.99
N ILE A 104 1.25 9.19 8.27
CA ILE A 104 1.17 9.18 6.82
C ILE A 104 -0.24 8.84 6.39
N LYS A 105 -0.60 9.25 5.18
CA LYS A 105 -1.78 8.74 4.47
C LYS A 105 -1.34 7.80 3.38
N MET A 106 -1.97 6.65 3.33
CA MET A 106 -1.88 5.71 2.24
C MET A 106 -3.14 5.85 1.39
N HIS A 107 -3.00 6.45 0.22
CA HIS A 107 -4.06 6.59 -0.77
C HIS A 107 -4.06 5.34 -1.65
N THR A 108 -5.19 4.68 -1.76
CA THR A 108 -5.31 3.41 -2.49
C THR A 108 -6.36 3.53 -3.57
N LEU A 109 -5.95 3.28 -4.81
CA LEU A 109 -6.88 3.02 -5.91
C LEU A 109 -7.18 1.52 -5.91
N TYR A 110 -8.41 1.16 -5.64
CA TYR A 110 -8.86 -0.22 -5.54
C TYR A 110 -9.67 -0.60 -6.77
N ASP A 111 -9.24 -1.65 -7.46
CA ASP A 111 -9.99 -2.26 -8.54
C ASP A 111 -11.12 -3.09 -7.92
N VAL A 112 -12.35 -2.61 -8.07
CA VAL A 112 -13.52 -3.22 -7.43
C VAL A 112 -13.86 -4.57 -8.02
N GLU A 113 -13.64 -4.75 -9.32
CA GLU A 113 -13.92 -6.01 -10.00
C GLU A 113 -12.85 -7.07 -9.70
N ALA A 114 -11.58 -6.70 -9.79
CA ALA A 114 -10.49 -7.59 -9.45
C ALA A 114 -10.33 -7.80 -7.93
N GLN A 115 -10.91 -6.93 -7.11
CA GLN A 115 -10.82 -6.93 -5.64
C GLN A 115 -9.38 -6.86 -5.13
N ILE A 116 -8.55 -6.05 -5.77
CA ILE A 116 -7.15 -5.82 -5.42
C ILE A 116 -6.81 -4.34 -5.52
N PRO A 117 -5.79 -3.86 -4.80
CA PRO A 117 -5.21 -2.54 -5.05
C PRO A 117 -4.68 -2.47 -6.48
N ALA A 118 -4.99 -1.38 -7.18
CA ALA A 118 -4.46 -1.10 -8.52
C ALA A 118 -3.27 -0.15 -8.47
N PHE A 119 -3.31 0.79 -7.50
CA PHE A 119 -2.27 1.80 -7.29
C PHE A 119 -2.27 2.22 -5.82
N VAL A 120 -1.09 2.56 -5.32
CA VAL A 120 -0.90 3.08 -3.95
C VAL A 120 0.02 4.29 -4.00
N HIS A 121 -0.39 5.36 -3.32
CA HIS A 121 0.41 6.57 -3.16
C HIS A 121 0.48 6.98 -1.68
N ILE A 122 1.64 7.38 -1.21
CA ILE A 122 1.86 7.71 0.21
C ILE A 122 2.18 9.20 0.33
N THR A 123 1.47 9.88 1.23
CA THR A 123 1.72 11.28 1.57
C THR A 123 1.87 11.47 3.08
N GLU A 124 2.34 12.64 3.49
CA GLU A 124 2.22 13.05 4.90
C GLU A 124 0.74 13.18 5.28
N ALA A 125 0.38 12.78 6.50
CA ALA A 125 -1.02 12.78 6.95
C ALA A 125 -1.70 14.17 6.97
N LYS A 126 -0.92 15.26 6.93
CA LYS A 126 -1.43 16.63 6.84
C LYS A 126 -1.89 17.02 5.42
N VAL A 127 -1.47 16.28 4.39
CA VAL A 127 -1.84 16.57 3.00
C VAL A 127 -3.32 16.28 2.80
N HIS A 128 -4.03 17.22 2.15
CA HIS A 128 -5.44 17.03 1.83
C HIS A 128 -5.62 15.95 0.77
N ASP A 129 -6.66 15.13 0.90
CA ASP A 129 -6.87 13.93 0.06
C ASP A 129 -6.97 14.25 -1.43
N SER A 130 -7.61 15.38 -1.80
CA SER A 130 -7.69 15.82 -3.20
C SER A 130 -6.34 16.10 -3.86
N LYS A 131 -5.27 16.32 -3.07
CA LYS A 131 -3.92 16.53 -3.61
C LYS A 131 -3.25 15.25 -4.09
N ALA A 132 -3.78 14.09 -3.73
CA ALA A 132 -3.32 12.80 -4.25
C ALA A 132 -4.00 12.43 -5.59
N MET A 133 -5.09 13.07 -5.96
CA MET A 133 -5.82 12.77 -7.20
C MET A 133 -4.97 12.91 -8.48
N PRO A 134 -4.10 13.92 -8.63
CA PRO A 134 -3.28 14.04 -9.83
C PRO A 134 -2.28 12.89 -10.05
N GLU A 135 -1.97 12.14 -8.99
CA GLU A 135 -1.02 11.01 -9.05
C GLU A 135 -1.68 9.72 -9.55
N ILE A 136 -3.01 9.69 -9.63
CA ILE A 136 -3.74 8.51 -10.09
C ILE A 136 -3.50 8.31 -11.59
N PRO A 137 -3.13 7.09 -12.02
CA PRO A 137 -3.01 6.75 -13.44
C PRO A 137 -4.41 6.53 -14.05
N TYR A 138 -5.09 7.63 -14.40
CA TYR A 138 -6.43 7.57 -14.97
C TYR A 138 -6.46 6.86 -16.33
N GLU A 139 -7.40 5.93 -16.48
CA GLU A 139 -7.63 5.16 -17.69
C GLU A 139 -8.88 5.69 -18.42
N LYS A 140 -8.77 5.89 -19.72
CA LYS A 140 -9.93 6.28 -20.56
C LYS A 140 -11.03 5.21 -20.52
N GLY A 141 -12.27 5.64 -20.31
CA GLY A 141 -13.44 4.76 -20.24
C GLY A 141 -13.63 4.08 -18.88
N ALA A 142 -12.73 4.29 -17.92
CA ALA A 142 -12.89 3.75 -16.57
C ALA A 142 -13.78 4.65 -15.70
N HIS A 143 -14.43 4.05 -14.71
CA HIS A 143 -15.27 4.71 -13.73
C HIS A 143 -14.54 4.83 -12.39
N TYR A 144 -14.54 6.03 -11.80
CA TYR A 144 -13.83 6.32 -10.55
C TYR A 144 -14.81 6.76 -9.47
N ILE A 145 -14.78 6.07 -8.34
CA ILE A 145 -15.61 6.33 -7.17
C ILE A 145 -14.76 7.02 -6.12
N PHE A 146 -15.16 8.22 -5.70
CA PHE A 146 -14.53 9.01 -4.65
C PHE A 146 -15.55 9.35 -3.57
N ASP A 147 -15.06 9.56 -2.36
CA ASP A 147 -15.89 10.20 -1.35
C ASP A 147 -15.99 11.74 -1.60
N ARG A 148 -16.82 12.42 -0.81
CA ARG A 148 -17.03 13.88 -0.97
C ARG A 148 -15.80 14.72 -0.61
N GLY A 149 -14.85 14.17 0.14
CA GLY A 149 -13.59 14.83 0.51
C GLY A 149 -12.67 15.08 -0.69
N TYR A 150 -12.90 14.38 -1.80
CA TYR A 150 -12.16 14.54 -3.05
C TYR A 150 -12.78 15.53 -4.03
N ASN A 151 -13.80 16.27 -3.65
CA ASN A 151 -14.45 17.26 -4.53
C ASN A 151 -13.46 18.41 -4.85
N ASP A 152 -12.81 18.30 -6.00
CA ASP A 152 -11.94 19.31 -6.60
C ASP A 152 -12.29 19.40 -8.09
N PHE A 153 -12.91 20.52 -8.50
CA PHE A 153 -13.40 20.69 -9.87
C PHE A 153 -12.29 20.63 -10.92
N GLY A 154 -11.05 21.05 -10.58
CA GLY A 154 -9.91 20.97 -11.48
C GLY A 154 -9.53 19.51 -11.77
N ASN A 155 -9.50 18.68 -10.73
CA ASN A 155 -9.23 17.26 -10.87
C ASN A 155 -10.37 16.54 -11.61
N LEU A 156 -11.62 16.81 -11.27
CA LEU A 156 -12.79 16.25 -11.96
C LEU A 156 -12.83 16.64 -13.44
N TYR A 157 -12.47 17.88 -13.77
CA TYR A 157 -12.34 18.30 -15.16
C TYR A 157 -11.23 17.54 -15.90
N THR A 158 -10.11 17.28 -15.23
CA THR A 158 -9.01 16.49 -15.81
C THR A 158 -9.45 15.05 -16.09
N ILE A 159 -10.18 14.42 -15.18
CA ILE A 159 -10.75 13.06 -15.36
C ILE A 159 -11.66 13.04 -16.59
N ASN A 160 -12.56 14.02 -16.69
CA ASN A 160 -13.48 14.14 -17.83
C ASN A 160 -12.73 14.32 -19.15
N ARG A 161 -11.68 15.17 -19.18
CA ARG A 161 -10.82 15.39 -20.37
C ARG A 161 -10.12 14.11 -20.85
N ILE A 162 -9.74 13.23 -19.95
CA ILE A 162 -9.14 11.91 -20.26
C ILE A 162 -10.19 10.97 -20.87
N GLY A 163 -11.48 11.28 -20.67
CA GLY A 163 -12.61 10.45 -21.07
C GLY A 163 -12.87 9.31 -20.07
N ALA A 164 -12.60 9.56 -18.79
CA ALA A 164 -13.01 8.74 -17.65
C ALA A 164 -14.24 9.35 -16.98
N PHE A 165 -14.93 8.59 -16.13
CA PHE A 165 -16.22 8.91 -15.53
C PHE A 165 -16.16 8.87 -14.00
#